data_cbc24550e59381ba3e269bcde1b8b766
#
_entry.id   cbc24550e59381ba3e269bcde1b8b766
#
_cell.length_a   1.000
_cell.length_b   1.000
_cell.length_c   1.000
_cell.angle_alpha   90.00
_cell.angle_beta   90.00
_cell.angle_gamma   90.00
#
_symmetry.space_group_name_H-M   'P 1'
#
loop_
_entity.id
_entity.type
_entity.pdbx_description
1 polymer ?
#
loop_
_entity_poly.entity_id
_entity_poly.type
_entity_poly.pdbx_seq_one_letter_code
_entity_poly.pdbx_strand_id
1 'polypeptide(L)'
;TVTSATPDGIMELFVGSGFGIQAQIKGYNGTAASPTLFNSFDVMSPGYNRGVSVARLPSGTSGNADRILVSSGIDGNTQVETYNGRNSTREAVFQAYGNSRTQVFSAAIDDDSIFNVQGLLGTTTGVQKSLSPTGANKATLTQSTSSYPPLRVAILRN
;
A
#
# COMPACT_ATOMS: atom_id res chain seq x y z
N THR A 1 -3.52 -9.32 -0.68
CA THR A 1 -3.97 -8.45 -1.77
C THR A 1 -3.66 -9.13 -3.10
N VAL A 2 -4.67 -9.31 -3.93
CA VAL A 2 -4.53 -9.95 -5.25
C VAL A 2 -4.39 -8.85 -6.29
N THR A 3 -3.35 -8.92 -7.09
CA THR A 3 -3.11 -7.96 -8.17
C THR A 3 -2.65 -8.69 -9.42
N SER A 4 -3.15 -8.31 -10.59
CA SER A 4 -2.53 -8.70 -11.85
C SER A 4 -1.49 -7.66 -12.22
N ALA A 5 -0.22 -8.03 -12.17
CA ALA A 5 0.87 -7.14 -12.54
C ALA A 5 1.28 -7.30 -14.02
N THR A 6 0.77 -8.32 -14.69
CA THR A 6 1.04 -8.58 -16.11
C THR A 6 -0.25 -8.64 -16.91
N PRO A 7 -0.26 -8.20 -18.18
CA PRO A 7 -1.44 -8.25 -19.05
C PRO A 7 -1.74 -9.67 -19.58
N ASP A 8 -1.18 -10.71 -18.99
CA ASP A 8 -1.38 -12.11 -19.40
C ASP A 8 -2.66 -12.75 -18.84
N GLY A 9 -3.43 -11.99 -18.06
CA GLY A 9 -4.68 -12.46 -17.45
C GLY A 9 -4.47 -13.38 -16.22
N ILE A 10 -3.24 -13.56 -15.79
CA ILE A 10 -2.91 -14.31 -14.57
C ILE A 10 -3.03 -13.38 -13.36
N MET A 11 -3.72 -13.82 -12.33
CA MET A 11 -3.78 -13.10 -11.06
C MET A 11 -2.54 -13.38 -10.23
N GLU A 12 -1.80 -12.33 -9.87
CA GLU A 12 -0.71 -12.44 -8.91
C GLU A 12 -1.17 -12.03 -7.51
N LEU A 13 -0.61 -12.71 -6.51
CA LEU A 13 -0.81 -12.41 -5.10
C LEU A 13 0.47 -11.80 -4.52
N PHE A 14 0.40 -10.56 -4.07
CA PHE A 14 1.49 -9.93 -3.31
C PHE A 14 1.18 -9.92 -1.82
N VAL A 15 2.15 -10.38 -1.03
CA VAL A 15 2.03 -10.51 0.42
C VAL A 15 3.16 -9.71 1.08
N GLY A 16 2.81 -8.85 2.02
CA GLY A 16 3.76 -8.13 2.86
C GLY A 16 4.07 -8.89 4.15
N SER A 17 5.29 -8.75 4.65
CA SER A 17 5.70 -9.34 5.93
C SER A 17 4.94 -8.71 7.11
N GLY A 18 4.70 -9.53 8.13
CA GLY A 18 4.18 -9.10 9.41
C GLY A 18 5.23 -8.45 10.32
N PHE A 19 4.81 -8.14 11.54
CA PHE A 19 5.66 -7.57 12.58
C PHE A 19 6.76 -8.57 13.01
N GLY A 20 7.94 -8.06 13.33
CA GLY A 20 9.04 -8.82 13.94
C GLY A 20 10.11 -9.32 12.97
N ILE A 21 9.87 -9.24 11.66
CA ILE A 21 10.82 -9.61 10.60
C ILE A 21 11.09 -8.45 9.67
N GLN A 22 12.23 -8.46 8.96
CA GLN A 22 12.55 -7.46 7.93
C GLN A 22 11.38 -7.31 6.95
N ALA A 23 11.02 -6.07 6.66
CA ALA A 23 9.94 -5.78 5.72
C ALA A 23 10.28 -6.28 4.33
N GLN A 24 9.45 -7.19 3.83
CA GLN A 24 9.63 -7.85 2.55
C GLN A 24 8.29 -8.03 1.85
N ILE A 25 8.30 -7.96 0.54
CA ILE A 25 7.17 -8.32 -0.32
C ILE A 25 7.49 -9.63 -1.03
N LYS A 26 6.52 -10.54 -1.06
CA LYS A 26 6.57 -11.78 -1.84
C LYS A 26 5.45 -11.80 -2.86
N GLY A 27 5.78 -12.10 -4.10
CA GLY A 27 4.85 -12.24 -5.21
C GLY A 27 4.67 -13.71 -5.59
N TYR A 28 3.42 -14.15 -5.74
CA TYR A 28 3.06 -15.50 -6.11
C TYR A 28 2.16 -15.49 -7.34
N ASN A 29 2.36 -16.45 -8.26
CA ASN A 29 1.42 -16.70 -9.35
C ASN A 29 0.15 -17.33 -8.82
N GLY A 30 -1.00 -16.74 -9.16
CA GLY A 30 -2.30 -17.13 -8.63
C GLY A 30 -3.04 -18.21 -9.39
N THR A 31 -2.45 -18.83 -10.43
CA THR A 31 -3.14 -19.77 -11.32
C THR A 31 -3.24 -21.20 -10.82
N ALA A 32 -2.58 -21.55 -9.74
CA ALA A 32 -2.49 -22.94 -9.29
C ALA A 32 -3.11 -23.15 -7.92
N ALA A 33 -3.55 -24.37 -7.66
CA ALA A 33 -3.90 -24.84 -6.31
C ALA A 33 -2.72 -24.67 -5.32
N SER A 34 -1.50 -24.52 -5.86
CA SER A 34 -0.28 -24.21 -5.12
C SER A 34 0.40 -22.99 -5.74
N PRO A 35 0.23 -21.80 -5.17
CA PRO A 35 0.87 -20.59 -5.67
C PRO A 35 2.39 -20.72 -5.70
N THR A 36 3.01 -20.38 -6.83
CA THR A 36 4.47 -20.42 -6.99
C THR A 36 5.07 -19.05 -6.75
N LEU A 37 6.07 -18.99 -5.87
CA LEU A 37 6.83 -17.77 -5.62
C LEU A 37 7.61 -17.39 -6.89
N PHE A 38 7.35 -16.20 -7.44
CA PHE A 38 8.08 -15.68 -8.59
C PHE A 38 8.95 -14.47 -8.26
N ASN A 39 8.65 -13.79 -7.15
CA ASN A 39 9.40 -12.59 -6.76
C ASN A 39 9.47 -12.43 -5.23
N SER A 40 10.59 -11.89 -4.74
CA SER A 40 10.78 -11.55 -3.33
C SER A 40 11.79 -10.41 -3.23
N PHE A 41 11.42 -9.32 -2.56
CA PHE A 41 12.29 -8.16 -2.40
C PHE A 41 12.03 -7.43 -1.09
N ASP A 42 13.09 -6.82 -0.56
CA ASP A 42 13.02 -6.01 0.64
C ASP A 42 12.42 -4.64 0.35
N VAL A 43 11.63 -4.15 1.27
CA VAL A 43 10.97 -2.84 1.22
C VAL A 43 11.27 -2.06 2.50
N MET A 44 11.00 -0.76 2.48
CA MET A 44 11.37 0.12 3.58
C MET A 44 12.90 0.19 3.77
N SER A 45 13.35 0.75 4.88
CA SER A 45 14.77 0.80 5.22
C SER A 45 15.27 -0.54 5.78
N PRO A 46 16.57 -0.85 5.64
CA PRO A 46 17.16 -2.02 6.28
C PRO A 46 16.88 -2.04 7.79
N GLY A 47 16.50 -3.18 8.31
CA GLY A 47 16.14 -3.36 9.72
C GLY A 47 14.72 -2.94 10.09
N TYR A 48 13.91 -2.43 9.14
CA TYR A 48 12.50 -2.14 9.40
C TYR A 48 11.72 -3.45 9.60
N ASN A 49 11.14 -3.62 10.78
CA ASN A 49 10.47 -4.87 11.21
C ASN A 49 9.07 -4.64 11.80
N ARG A 50 8.43 -3.53 11.46
CA ARG A 50 7.10 -3.17 11.99
C ARG A 50 5.94 -3.72 11.17
N GLY A 51 6.23 -4.58 10.20
CA GLY A 51 5.26 -5.08 9.24
C GLY A 51 4.90 -4.05 8.18
N VAL A 52 4.26 -4.50 7.12
CA VAL A 52 3.80 -3.64 6.03
C VAL A 52 2.41 -4.05 5.56
N SER A 53 1.64 -3.07 5.09
CA SER A 53 0.42 -3.33 4.33
C SER A 53 0.70 -3.13 2.84
N VAL A 54 0.00 -3.89 2.01
CA VAL A 54 0.17 -3.91 0.56
C VAL A 54 -1.16 -3.64 -0.12
N ALA A 55 -1.13 -2.81 -1.15
CA ALA A 55 -2.28 -2.56 -2.02
C ALA A 55 -1.83 -2.46 -3.48
N ARG A 56 -2.75 -2.76 -4.39
CA ARG A 56 -2.59 -2.51 -5.82
C ARG A 56 -2.88 -1.05 -6.12
N LEU A 57 -2.11 -0.45 -7.01
CA LEU A 57 -2.42 0.80 -7.67
C LEU A 57 -2.44 0.55 -9.17
N PRO A 58 -3.61 0.59 -9.82
CA PRO A 58 -3.72 0.40 -11.25
C PRO A 58 -2.90 1.42 -12.03
N SER A 59 -2.37 1.06 -13.18
CA SER A 59 -1.55 1.97 -13.97
C SER A 59 -2.37 2.86 -14.85
N GLY A 60 -3.61 2.90 -14.94
CA GLY A 60 -4.46 3.78 -15.77
C GLY A 60 -4.11 3.81 -17.27
N THR A 61 -2.97 3.29 -17.66
CA THR A 61 -2.47 3.27 -19.04
C THR A 61 -2.33 1.83 -19.51
N SER A 62 -3.04 1.48 -20.58
CA SER A 62 -2.95 0.16 -21.20
C SER A 62 -1.50 -0.19 -21.55
N GLY A 63 -1.06 -1.38 -21.18
CA GLY A 63 0.30 -1.89 -21.43
C GLY A 63 1.33 -1.57 -20.35
N ASN A 64 1.04 -0.68 -19.41
CA ASN A 64 1.90 -0.46 -18.24
C ASN A 64 1.56 -1.44 -17.12
N ALA A 65 2.56 -1.87 -16.39
CA ALA A 65 2.35 -2.68 -15.20
C ALA A 65 1.68 -1.86 -14.10
N ASP A 66 0.80 -2.50 -13.35
CA ASP A 66 0.29 -1.94 -12.11
C ASP A 66 1.42 -1.67 -11.12
N ARG A 67 1.16 -0.77 -10.19
CA ARG A 67 2.08 -0.49 -9.09
C ARG A 67 1.67 -1.25 -7.84
N ILE A 68 2.67 -1.53 -7.02
CA ILE A 68 2.48 -2.07 -5.68
C ILE A 68 2.67 -0.91 -4.70
N LEU A 69 1.64 -0.62 -3.92
CA LEU A 69 1.73 0.31 -2.79
C LEU A 69 2.13 -0.47 -1.55
N VAL A 70 3.15 0.01 -0.86
CA VAL A 70 3.62 -0.56 0.40
C VAL A 70 3.56 0.52 1.47
N SER A 71 2.82 0.28 2.53
CA SER A 71 2.65 1.24 3.62
C SER A 71 3.20 0.68 4.92
N SER A 72 3.84 1.53 5.72
CA SER A 72 4.41 1.17 7.01
C SER A 72 3.35 0.66 8.00
N GLY A 73 3.70 -0.37 8.75
CA GLY A 73 2.88 -0.95 9.82
C GLY A 73 2.90 -0.14 11.11
N ILE A 74 2.59 -0.82 12.22
CA ILE A 74 2.47 -0.22 13.56
C ILE A 74 3.79 0.44 13.96
N ASP A 75 3.70 1.64 14.56
CA ASP A 75 4.84 2.47 14.96
C ASP A 75 5.84 2.80 13.85
N GLY A 76 5.41 2.64 12.59
CA GLY A 76 6.14 3.13 11.45
C GLY A 76 6.12 4.67 11.40
N ASN A 77 6.98 5.23 10.57
CA ASN A 77 7.10 6.66 10.35
C ASN A 77 6.16 7.16 9.24
N THR A 78 5.00 6.54 9.07
CA THR A 78 4.00 6.86 8.04
C THR A 78 4.52 6.77 6.58
N GLN A 79 5.58 6.01 6.39
CA GLN A 79 6.20 5.85 5.08
C GLN A 79 5.29 5.05 4.14
N VAL A 80 5.19 5.55 2.92
CA VAL A 80 4.56 4.86 1.79
C VAL A 80 5.59 4.78 0.67
N GLU A 81 5.69 3.63 0.07
CA GLU A 81 6.54 3.38 -1.08
C GLU A 81 5.70 2.85 -2.24
N THR A 82 6.05 3.25 -3.47
CA THR A 82 5.45 2.69 -4.68
C THR A 82 6.49 1.92 -5.46
N TYR A 83 6.12 0.75 -5.94
CA TYR A 83 6.96 -0.13 -6.72
C TYR A 83 6.29 -0.48 -8.04
N ASN A 84 7.08 -0.61 -9.08
CA ASN A 84 6.62 -1.18 -10.34
C ASN A 84 6.31 -2.67 -10.16
N GLY A 85 5.10 -3.11 -10.49
CA GLY A 85 4.66 -4.49 -10.26
C GLY A 85 5.39 -5.53 -11.10
N ARG A 86 5.97 -5.12 -12.24
CA ARG A 86 6.67 -6.05 -13.15
C ARG A 86 8.12 -6.33 -12.72
N ASN A 87 8.85 -5.30 -12.32
CA ASN A 87 10.29 -5.42 -12.07
C ASN A 87 10.70 -5.09 -10.63
N SER A 88 9.73 -4.78 -9.76
CA SER A 88 9.94 -4.41 -8.35
C SER A 88 10.85 -3.21 -8.13
N THR A 89 11.03 -2.37 -9.14
CA THR A 89 11.78 -1.12 -9.00
C THR A 89 10.97 -0.14 -8.16
N ARG A 90 11.59 0.44 -7.13
CA ARG A 90 10.97 1.49 -6.32
C ARG A 90 10.86 2.78 -7.14
N GLU A 91 9.65 3.29 -7.30
CA GLU A 91 9.35 4.49 -8.08
C GLU A 91 9.24 5.74 -7.20
N ALA A 92 8.69 5.60 -6.00
CA ALA A 92 8.60 6.71 -5.07
C ALA A 92 8.65 6.26 -3.60
N VAL A 93 9.05 7.19 -2.73
CA VAL A 93 9.00 7.06 -1.27
C VAL A 93 8.61 8.41 -0.68
N PHE A 94 7.65 8.41 0.24
CA PHE A 94 7.22 9.64 0.93
C PHE A 94 6.55 9.30 2.27
N GLN A 95 6.39 10.32 3.11
CA GLN A 95 5.68 10.20 4.38
C GLN A 95 4.27 10.79 4.23
N ALA A 96 3.24 9.95 4.40
CA ALA A 96 1.85 10.37 4.23
C ALA A 96 1.40 11.41 5.29
N TYR A 97 1.94 11.32 6.50
CA TYR A 97 1.57 12.15 7.65
C TYR A 97 2.79 12.75 8.37
N GLY A 98 3.86 13.02 7.63
CA GLY A 98 5.10 13.54 8.20
C GLY A 98 5.71 12.60 9.23
N ASN A 99 6.23 13.14 10.33
CA ASN A 99 6.92 12.37 11.37
C ASN A 99 5.98 11.67 12.37
N SER A 100 4.70 11.58 12.09
CA SER A 100 3.75 10.86 12.96
C SER A 100 4.08 9.38 13.00
N ARG A 101 3.95 8.76 14.17
CA ARG A 101 4.11 7.32 14.34
C ARG A 101 2.74 6.66 14.38
N THR A 102 2.27 6.23 13.23
CA THR A 102 0.99 5.54 13.12
C THR A 102 1.04 4.51 12.01
N GLN A 103 0.21 3.52 12.11
CA GLN A 103 0.01 2.59 11.01
C GLN A 103 -0.70 3.30 9.86
N VAL A 104 -0.25 3.02 8.64
CA VAL A 104 -0.84 3.55 7.42
C VAL A 104 -1.44 2.41 6.62
N PHE A 105 -2.69 2.58 6.21
CA PHE A 105 -3.35 1.70 5.26
C PHE A 105 -3.55 2.44 3.95
N SER A 106 -3.27 1.78 2.85
CA SER A 106 -3.44 2.33 1.51
C SER A 106 -4.44 1.52 0.70
N ALA A 107 -5.25 2.20 -0.11
CA ALA A 107 -6.14 1.59 -1.08
C ALA A 107 -6.24 2.48 -2.31
N ALA A 108 -6.16 1.90 -3.51
CA ALA A 108 -6.40 2.65 -4.75
C ALA A 108 -7.87 3.02 -4.89
N ILE A 109 -8.14 4.17 -5.49
CA ILE A 109 -9.50 4.67 -5.72
C ILE A 109 -9.98 4.27 -7.11
N ASP A 110 -9.13 4.46 -8.11
CA ASP A 110 -9.47 4.27 -9.53
C ASP A 110 -8.24 4.01 -10.40
N ASP A 111 -8.45 4.03 -11.71
CA ASP A 111 -7.42 3.83 -12.73
C ASP A 111 -6.56 5.09 -12.99
N ASP A 112 -6.86 6.22 -12.34
CA ASP A 112 -6.12 7.48 -12.49
C ASP A 112 -4.90 7.58 -11.56
N SER A 113 -4.50 6.46 -10.99
CA SER A 113 -3.32 6.40 -10.11
C SER A 113 -3.45 7.25 -8.83
N ILE A 114 -4.68 7.56 -8.41
CA ILE A 114 -4.95 8.18 -7.11
C ILE A 114 -5.23 7.09 -6.09
N PHE A 115 -4.66 7.21 -4.91
CA PHE A 115 -4.92 6.29 -3.82
C PHE A 115 -5.18 7.02 -2.51
N ASN A 116 -5.95 6.39 -1.66
CA ASN A 116 -6.19 6.87 -0.31
C ASN A 116 -5.22 6.24 0.67
N VAL A 117 -4.71 7.04 1.57
CA VAL A 117 -4.01 6.60 2.77
C VAL A 117 -4.81 7.00 3.98
N GLN A 118 -4.90 6.10 4.93
CA GLN A 118 -5.54 6.34 6.21
C GLN A 118 -4.51 6.17 7.32
N GLY A 119 -4.43 7.14 8.21
CA GLY A 119 -3.64 7.09 9.42
C GLY A 119 -4.46 7.54 10.62
N LEU A 120 -4.16 6.99 11.78
CA LEU A 120 -4.71 7.45 13.05
C LEU A 120 -3.70 8.37 13.73
N LEU A 121 -3.96 9.67 13.72
CA LEU A 121 -3.11 10.66 14.36
C LEU A 121 -3.52 10.83 15.82
N GLY A 122 -2.79 10.19 16.72
CA GLY A 122 -3.16 10.12 18.13
C GLY A 122 -4.29 9.11 18.40
N THR A 123 -4.95 9.25 19.53
CA THR A 123 -5.96 8.28 20.00
C THR A 123 -7.38 8.54 19.48
N THR A 124 -7.64 9.72 18.92
CA THR A 124 -9.00 10.16 18.62
C THR A 124 -9.21 10.79 17.24
N THR A 125 -8.17 10.96 16.45
CA THR A 125 -8.28 11.64 15.15
C THR A 125 -7.89 10.72 14.01
N GLY A 126 -8.85 10.31 13.21
CA GLY A 126 -8.61 9.65 11.93
C GLY A 126 -8.36 10.68 10.83
N VAL A 127 -7.31 10.52 10.08
CA VAL A 127 -7.01 11.36 8.92
C VAL A 127 -6.91 10.49 7.67
N GLN A 128 -7.66 10.86 6.65
CA GLN A 128 -7.58 10.26 5.33
C GLN A 128 -7.03 11.28 4.34
N LYS A 129 -6.09 10.88 3.52
CA LYS A 129 -5.57 11.68 2.41
C LYS A 129 -5.72 10.94 1.10
N SER A 130 -6.10 11.66 0.05
CA SER A 130 -5.98 11.19 -1.32
C SER A 130 -4.66 11.70 -1.89
N LEU A 131 -3.81 10.82 -2.37
CA LEU A 131 -2.46 11.12 -2.81
C LEU A 131 -2.24 10.64 -4.25
N SER A 132 -1.37 11.34 -4.97
CA SER A 132 -0.81 10.83 -6.22
C SER A 132 0.25 9.75 -5.94
N PRO A 133 0.69 8.95 -6.95
CA PRO A 133 1.74 7.95 -6.78
C PRO A 133 3.06 8.50 -6.26
N THR A 134 3.31 9.79 -6.43
CA THR A 134 4.50 10.50 -5.95
C THR A 134 4.30 11.17 -4.59
N GLY A 135 3.14 10.96 -3.95
CA GLY A 135 2.84 11.49 -2.61
C GLY A 135 2.27 12.91 -2.60
N ALA A 136 2.00 13.54 -3.75
CA ALA A 136 1.35 14.85 -3.75
C ALA A 136 -0.08 14.76 -3.21
N ASN A 137 -0.40 15.58 -2.22
CA ASN A 137 -1.72 15.61 -1.60
C ASN A 137 -2.76 16.19 -2.57
N LYS A 138 -3.85 15.45 -2.80
CA LYS A 138 -4.98 15.86 -3.62
C LYS A 138 -6.18 16.28 -2.79
N ALA A 139 -6.42 15.59 -1.68
CA ALA A 139 -7.49 15.90 -0.74
C ALA A 139 -7.15 15.40 0.66
N THR A 140 -7.71 16.03 1.68
CA THR A 140 -7.58 15.60 3.08
C THR A 140 -8.96 15.63 3.75
N LEU A 141 -9.34 14.53 4.37
CA LEU A 141 -10.50 14.43 5.24
C LEU A 141 -10.01 14.13 6.65
N THR A 142 -10.39 14.96 7.60
CA THR A 142 -10.12 14.75 9.03
C THR A 142 -11.42 14.41 9.73
N GLN A 143 -11.43 13.30 10.45
CA GLN A 143 -12.58 12.88 11.24
C GLN A 143 -12.15 12.71 12.70
N SER A 144 -12.81 13.45 13.59
CA SER A 144 -12.68 13.23 15.04
C SER A 144 -13.57 12.06 15.43
N THR A 145 -12.99 11.03 16.04
CA THR A 145 -13.75 9.89 16.58
C THR A 145 -13.72 9.95 18.08
N SER A 146 -14.87 10.12 18.68
CA SER A 146 -15.02 10.09 20.15
C SER A 146 -15.07 8.68 20.73
N SER A 147 -15.06 7.63 19.88
CA SER A 147 -15.09 6.23 20.31
C SER A 147 -14.57 5.31 19.20
N TYR A 148 -13.79 4.28 19.57
CA TYR A 148 -13.39 3.18 18.70
C TYR A 148 -14.59 2.51 18.01
N PRO A 149 -14.46 2.08 16.74
CA PRO A 149 -13.33 1.41 16.13
C PRO A 149 -12.62 2.23 15.04
N PRO A 150 -11.39 1.84 14.63
CA PRO A 150 -10.66 2.52 13.57
C PRO A 150 -11.48 2.49 12.28
N LEU A 151 -11.58 3.65 11.63
CA LEU A 151 -12.16 3.75 10.29
C LEU A 151 -11.43 2.79 9.35
N ARG A 152 -12.17 1.94 8.68
CA ARG A 152 -11.66 1.15 7.56
C ARG A 152 -12.16 1.80 6.28
N VAL A 153 -11.24 2.17 5.40
CA VAL A 153 -11.61 2.69 4.08
C VAL A 153 -12.03 1.50 3.22
N ALA A 154 -13.30 1.49 2.82
CA ALA A 154 -13.80 0.65 1.74
C ALA A 154 -14.20 1.57 0.59
N ILE A 155 -13.72 1.29 -0.60
CA ILE A 155 -14.14 1.99 -1.80
C ILE A 155 -15.22 1.14 -2.46
N LEU A 156 -16.43 1.70 -2.50
CA LEU A 156 -17.53 1.14 -3.27
C LEU A 156 -17.47 1.76 -4.68
N ARG A 157 -17.33 0.92 -5.70
CA ARG A 157 -17.57 1.33 -7.08
C ARG A 157 -19.07 1.18 -7.35
N ASN A 158 -19.69 2.22 -7.90
CA ASN A 158 -20.95 2.13 -8.59
C ASN A 158 -20.73 1.66 -10.03
#